data_7b7d44ce33767cc5309053a527fda2bb
#
_entry.id   7b7d44ce33767cc5309053a527fda2bb
#
_cell.length_a   1.000
_cell.length_b   1.000
_cell.length_c   1.000
_cell.angle_alpha   90.00
_cell.angle_beta   90.00
_cell.angle_gamma   90.00
#
_symmetry.space_group_name_H-M   'P 1'
#
loop_
_entity.id
_entity.type
_entity.pdbx_description
1 polymer ?
#
loop_
_entity_poly.entity_id
_entity_poly.type
_entity_poly.pdbx_seq_one_letter_code
_entity_poly.pdbx_strand_id
1 'polypeptide(L)'
;MVKIEIIEERDDHLKVILKETDRALVNALRRTMMSNVPKMAIHKVRFELGTVTDNQTGETYESVGALPDEVIAHRLAMIPIPTFHDEFCFLKDDPANEGLPREEWGSPVSQIIYHCSARGTAEGRVVTAGDLNVLGEDKLQIPETYHDI
;
A
#
# COMPACT_ATOMS: atom_id res chain seq x y z
N MET A 1 -17.50 -6.26 -33.37
CA MET A 1 -16.94 -5.15 -32.53
C MET A 1 -17.23 -5.47 -31.07
N VAL A 2 -16.24 -5.47 -30.18
CA VAL A 2 -16.47 -5.79 -28.77
C VAL A 2 -17.48 -4.83 -28.18
N LYS A 3 -18.51 -5.33 -27.52
CA LYS A 3 -19.51 -4.55 -26.80
C LYS A 3 -19.28 -4.69 -25.30
N ILE A 4 -19.28 -3.55 -24.60
CA ILE A 4 -19.11 -3.47 -23.16
C ILE A 4 -20.45 -3.03 -22.55
N GLU A 5 -20.94 -3.82 -21.61
CA GLU A 5 -22.15 -3.52 -20.83
C GLU A 5 -21.76 -3.41 -19.36
N ILE A 6 -21.96 -2.24 -18.77
CA ILE A 6 -21.70 -2.00 -17.36
C ILE A 6 -22.92 -2.48 -16.57
N ILE A 7 -22.72 -3.44 -15.68
CA ILE A 7 -23.77 -4.01 -14.81
C ILE A 7 -23.84 -3.29 -13.49
N GLU A 8 -22.67 -2.95 -12.94
CA GLU A 8 -22.57 -2.30 -11.64
C GLU A 8 -21.30 -1.45 -11.63
N GLU A 9 -21.43 -0.24 -11.13
CA GLU A 9 -20.33 0.71 -10.95
C GLU A 9 -20.41 1.30 -9.54
N ARG A 10 -19.36 1.14 -8.77
CA ARG A 10 -19.16 1.71 -7.43
C ARG A 10 -17.75 2.26 -7.34
N ASP A 11 -17.46 3.00 -6.29
CA ASP A 11 -16.16 3.62 -6.08
C ASP A 11 -15.02 2.60 -5.97
N ASP A 12 -15.31 1.40 -5.46
CA ASP A 12 -14.35 0.34 -5.18
C ASP A 12 -14.38 -0.83 -6.18
N HIS A 13 -15.43 -0.94 -7.00
CA HIS A 13 -15.49 -2.01 -7.99
C HIS A 13 -16.35 -1.67 -9.22
N LEU A 14 -15.99 -2.31 -10.33
CA LEU A 14 -16.69 -2.24 -11.60
C LEU A 14 -17.00 -3.65 -12.10
N LYS A 15 -18.29 -3.92 -12.37
CA LYS A 15 -18.73 -5.17 -12.97
C LYS A 15 -19.20 -4.93 -14.39
N VAL A 16 -18.55 -5.58 -15.33
CA VAL A 16 -18.83 -5.44 -16.76
C VAL A 16 -19.07 -6.79 -17.45
N ILE A 17 -19.89 -6.79 -18.48
CA ILE A 17 -20.02 -7.91 -19.41
C ILE A 17 -19.41 -7.50 -20.74
N LEU A 18 -18.49 -8.34 -21.24
CA LEU A 18 -17.91 -8.21 -22.58
C LEU A 18 -18.65 -9.16 -23.52
N LYS A 19 -19.30 -8.60 -24.54
CA LYS A 19 -20.03 -9.35 -25.57
C LYS A 19 -19.30 -9.28 -26.92
N GLU A 20 -19.56 -10.25 -27.79
CA GLU A 20 -18.97 -10.30 -29.14
C GLU A 20 -17.43 -10.29 -29.11
N THR A 21 -16.84 -11.02 -28.18
CA THR A 21 -15.39 -11.14 -27.99
C THR A 21 -15.03 -12.62 -27.79
N ASP A 22 -13.76 -12.92 -28.00
CA ASP A 22 -13.25 -14.26 -27.75
C ASP A 22 -12.62 -14.37 -26.33
N ARG A 23 -12.49 -15.62 -25.86
CA ARG A 23 -11.93 -15.91 -24.52
C ARG A 23 -10.46 -15.53 -24.41
N ALA A 24 -9.70 -15.57 -25.50
CA ALA A 24 -8.28 -15.23 -25.48
C ALA A 24 -8.09 -13.75 -25.18
N LEU A 25 -8.87 -12.86 -25.82
CA LEU A 25 -8.85 -11.43 -25.57
C LEU A 25 -9.23 -11.11 -24.11
N VAL A 26 -10.33 -11.70 -23.61
CA VAL A 26 -10.78 -11.48 -22.23
C VAL A 26 -9.73 -11.94 -21.21
N ASN A 27 -9.11 -13.10 -21.45
CA ASN A 27 -8.05 -13.59 -20.57
C ASN A 27 -6.77 -12.75 -20.65
N ALA A 28 -6.40 -12.27 -21.83
CA ALA A 28 -5.30 -11.34 -22.00
C ALA A 28 -5.54 -10.05 -21.20
N LEU A 29 -6.74 -9.47 -21.32
CA LEU A 29 -7.12 -8.26 -20.58
C LEU A 29 -7.05 -8.49 -19.06
N ARG A 30 -7.63 -9.60 -18.56
CA ARG A 30 -7.55 -9.96 -17.14
C ARG A 30 -6.10 -10.07 -16.66
N ARG A 31 -5.24 -10.74 -17.39
CA ARG A 31 -3.82 -10.89 -17.05
C ARG A 31 -3.08 -9.56 -17.05
N THR A 32 -3.36 -8.70 -18.03
CA THR A 32 -2.77 -7.36 -18.12
C THR A 32 -3.18 -6.51 -16.92
N MET A 33 -4.46 -6.51 -16.55
CA MET A 33 -4.93 -5.78 -15.36
C MET A 33 -4.27 -6.26 -14.08
N MET A 34 -4.00 -7.56 -13.94
CA MET A 34 -3.40 -8.14 -12.73
C MET A 34 -1.88 -7.93 -12.63
N SER A 35 -1.15 -7.86 -13.73
CA SER A 35 0.31 -7.93 -13.73
C SER A 35 1.01 -6.74 -14.38
N ASN A 36 0.34 -5.99 -15.24
CA ASN A 36 1.01 -4.97 -16.06
C ASN A 36 0.56 -3.53 -15.75
N VAL A 37 -0.49 -3.36 -14.94
CA VAL A 37 -0.90 -2.02 -14.51
C VAL A 37 0.04 -1.57 -13.38
N PRO A 38 0.84 -0.52 -13.57
CA PRO A 38 1.71 0.00 -12.52
C PRO A 38 0.88 0.51 -11.36
N LYS A 39 1.31 0.19 -10.14
CA LYS A 39 0.69 0.70 -8.91
C LYS A 39 1.71 0.83 -7.80
N MET A 40 1.44 1.74 -6.88
CA MET A 40 2.19 1.83 -5.63
C MET A 40 1.84 0.65 -4.72
N ALA A 41 2.82 0.14 -4.00
CA ALA A 41 2.64 -0.90 -3.01
C ALA A 41 3.73 -0.79 -1.94
N ILE A 42 3.42 -1.19 -0.73
CA ILE A 42 4.43 -1.30 0.34
C ILE A 42 5.35 -2.48 -0.01
N HIS A 43 6.62 -2.19 -0.31
CA HIS A 43 7.61 -3.19 -0.70
C HIS A 43 8.79 -3.30 0.26
N LYS A 44 8.92 -2.33 1.18
CA LYS A 44 9.97 -2.31 2.19
C LYS A 44 9.36 -1.89 3.53
N VAL A 45 9.64 -2.66 4.56
CA VAL A 45 9.17 -2.41 5.91
C VAL A 45 10.37 -2.39 6.84
N ARG A 46 10.40 -1.43 7.75
CA ARG A 46 11.37 -1.34 8.82
C ARG A 46 10.62 -1.45 10.15
N PHE A 47 10.94 -2.46 10.92
CA PHE A 47 10.41 -2.63 12.26
C PHE A 47 11.37 -1.97 13.26
N GLU A 48 10.83 -1.07 14.05
CA GLU A 48 11.57 -0.48 15.16
C GLU A 48 11.18 -1.22 16.44
N LEU A 49 12.07 -2.09 16.87
CA LEU A 49 11.95 -2.87 18.09
C LEU A 49 12.72 -2.19 19.21
N GLY A 50 12.20 -2.26 20.41
CA GLY A 50 12.87 -1.72 21.59
C GLY A 50 11.91 -1.34 22.70
N THR A 51 12.43 -0.70 23.73
CA THR A 51 11.64 -0.14 24.81
C THR A 51 11.29 1.31 24.50
N VAL A 52 10.02 1.65 24.62
CA VAL A 52 9.52 3.02 24.53
C VAL A 52 9.03 3.46 25.89
N THR A 53 9.60 4.53 26.43
CA THR A 53 9.12 5.13 27.68
C THR A 53 8.11 6.21 27.36
N ASP A 54 6.92 6.09 27.95
CA ASP A 54 5.91 7.14 27.87
C ASP A 54 6.37 8.35 28.68
N ASN A 55 6.56 9.47 28.00
CA ASN A 55 7.02 10.70 28.65
C ASN A 55 5.99 11.32 29.61
N GLN A 56 4.71 10.88 29.55
CA GLN A 56 3.66 11.41 30.42
C GLN A 56 3.48 10.54 31.68
N THR A 57 3.55 9.22 31.53
CA THR A 57 3.34 8.26 32.63
C THR A 57 4.63 7.75 33.24
N GLY A 58 5.77 7.86 32.52
CA GLY A 58 7.04 7.26 32.89
C GLY A 58 7.11 5.75 32.76
N GLU A 59 6.05 5.12 32.25
CA GLU A 59 6.01 3.67 32.04
C GLU A 59 6.82 3.27 30.80
N THR A 60 7.48 2.13 30.91
CA THR A 60 8.28 1.56 29.81
C THR A 60 7.55 0.39 29.21
N TYR A 61 7.36 0.43 27.89
CA TYR A 61 6.71 -0.62 27.12
C TYR A 61 7.76 -1.28 26.20
N GLU A 62 7.72 -2.59 26.13
CA GLU A 62 8.50 -3.34 25.14
C GLU A 62 7.72 -3.51 23.84
N SER A 63 8.40 -3.29 22.73
CA SER A 63 7.88 -3.65 21.40
C SER A 63 8.04 -5.16 21.24
N VAL A 64 6.94 -5.90 21.41
CA VAL A 64 6.93 -7.36 21.26
C VAL A 64 6.23 -7.71 19.95
N GLY A 65 6.91 -8.47 19.09
CA GLY A 65 6.31 -9.03 17.89
C GLY A 65 5.30 -10.14 18.24
N ALA A 66 4.02 -9.83 18.23
CA ALA A 66 2.97 -10.84 18.38
C ALA A 66 2.89 -11.79 17.17
N LEU A 67 3.29 -11.31 16.00
CA LEU A 67 3.38 -12.05 14.73
C LEU A 67 4.80 -11.92 14.17
N PRO A 68 5.28 -12.92 13.41
CA PRO A 68 6.54 -12.81 12.67
C PRO A 68 6.53 -11.61 11.71
N ASP A 69 7.65 -10.91 11.61
CA ASP A 69 7.80 -9.70 10.78
C ASP A 69 7.45 -9.96 9.32
N GLU A 70 7.79 -11.14 8.80
CA GLU A 70 7.49 -11.55 7.42
C GLU A 70 5.97 -11.63 7.17
N VAL A 71 5.20 -12.08 8.16
CA VAL A 71 3.73 -12.17 8.06
C VAL A 71 3.13 -10.77 8.02
N ILE A 72 3.61 -9.87 8.87
CA ILE A 72 3.17 -8.47 8.88
C ILE A 72 3.55 -7.79 7.56
N ALA A 73 4.79 -7.94 7.11
CA ALA A 73 5.26 -7.36 5.86
C ALA A 73 4.46 -7.85 4.65
N HIS A 74 4.12 -9.14 4.60
CA HIS A 74 3.29 -9.71 3.54
C HIS A 74 1.86 -9.14 3.55
N ARG A 75 1.27 -8.96 4.72
CA ARG A 75 -0.06 -8.33 4.85
C ARG A 75 -0.03 -6.86 4.43
N LEU A 76 0.98 -6.10 4.87
CA LEU A 76 1.19 -4.71 4.45
C LEU A 76 1.33 -4.56 2.94
N ALA A 77 2.01 -5.49 2.26
CA ALA A 77 2.18 -5.48 0.82
C ALA A 77 0.86 -5.65 0.03
N MET A 78 -0.19 -6.15 0.67
CA MET A 78 -1.52 -6.33 0.07
C MET A 78 -2.45 -5.13 0.26
N ILE A 79 -2.07 -4.15 1.09
CA ILE A 79 -2.87 -2.95 1.30
C ILE A 79 -2.87 -2.10 0.01
N PRO A 80 -4.05 -1.71 -0.51
CA PRO A 80 -4.14 -0.86 -1.68
C PRO A 80 -3.68 0.57 -1.35
N ILE A 81 -2.68 1.04 -2.09
CA ILE A 81 -2.11 2.38 -1.95
C ILE A 81 -2.63 3.26 -3.08
N PRO A 82 -3.09 4.50 -2.81
CA PRO A 82 -3.45 5.46 -3.84
C PRO A 82 -2.30 5.66 -4.83
N THR A 83 -2.60 5.55 -6.12
CA THR A 83 -1.58 5.64 -7.18
C THR A 83 -1.98 6.70 -8.19
N PHE A 84 -1.18 7.76 -8.30
CA PHE A 84 -1.36 8.86 -9.25
C PHE A 84 -0.28 8.74 -10.33
N HIS A 85 -0.62 8.18 -11.48
CA HIS A 85 0.34 7.84 -12.54
C HIS A 85 1.08 9.06 -13.11
N ASP A 86 0.45 10.24 -13.08
CA ASP A 86 1.04 11.48 -13.61
C ASP A 86 2.04 12.11 -12.62
N GLU A 87 2.05 11.68 -11.36
CA GLU A 87 2.87 12.27 -10.30
C GLU A 87 4.03 11.37 -9.87
N PHE A 88 3.92 10.06 -10.13
CA PHE A 88 4.90 9.08 -9.70
C PHE A 88 5.59 8.39 -10.87
N CYS A 89 6.88 8.13 -10.69
CA CYS A 89 7.66 7.32 -11.61
C CYS A 89 8.22 6.08 -10.91
N PHE A 90 8.71 5.14 -11.70
CA PHE A 90 9.44 4.01 -11.13
C PHE A 90 10.75 4.48 -10.50
N LEU A 91 11.15 3.85 -9.43
CA LEU A 91 12.39 4.15 -8.70
C LEU A 91 13.64 4.17 -9.62
N LYS A 92 13.67 3.30 -10.64
CA LYS A 92 14.74 3.23 -11.64
C LYS A 92 14.72 4.38 -12.67
N ASP A 93 13.56 5.00 -12.87
CA ASP A 93 13.33 6.04 -13.88
C ASP A 93 13.29 7.44 -13.23
N ASP A 94 13.55 7.52 -11.92
CA ASP A 94 13.60 8.77 -11.17
C ASP A 94 14.88 9.54 -11.47
N PRO A 95 14.80 10.74 -12.05
CA PRO A 95 15.99 11.56 -12.36
C PRO A 95 16.84 11.91 -11.12
N ALA A 96 16.23 11.97 -9.94
CA ALA A 96 16.94 12.27 -8.70
C ALA A 96 17.92 11.16 -8.28
N ASN A 97 17.74 9.97 -8.82
CA ASN A 97 18.60 8.80 -8.52
C ASN A 97 19.81 8.69 -9.45
N GLU A 98 19.92 9.57 -10.48
CA GLU A 98 21.01 9.51 -11.43
C GLU A 98 22.37 9.77 -10.74
N GLY A 99 23.28 8.82 -10.90
CA GLY A 99 24.62 8.88 -10.29
C GLY A 99 24.70 8.48 -8.81
N LEU A 100 23.58 8.16 -8.17
CA LEU A 100 23.55 7.71 -6.79
C LEU A 100 23.67 6.18 -6.68
N PRO A 101 24.30 5.65 -5.61
CA PRO A 101 24.24 4.24 -5.31
C PRO A 101 22.80 3.82 -4.99
N ARG A 102 22.46 2.56 -5.29
CA ARG A 102 21.08 2.04 -5.19
C ARG A 102 20.49 2.13 -3.78
N GLU A 103 21.34 2.13 -2.76
CA GLU A 103 20.96 2.26 -1.35
C GLU A 103 20.41 3.65 -1.01
N GLU A 104 20.79 4.67 -1.78
CA GLU A 104 20.39 6.06 -1.61
C GLU A 104 19.24 6.49 -2.53
N TRP A 105 18.74 5.54 -3.35
CA TRP A 105 17.63 5.84 -4.25
C TRP A 105 16.32 6.09 -3.48
N GLY A 106 15.61 7.10 -3.93
CA GLY A 106 14.27 7.46 -3.46
C GLY A 106 14.10 8.96 -3.35
N SER A 107 13.04 9.43 -3.96
CA SER A 107 12.60 10.82 -3.88
C SER A 107 11.08 10.86 -3.68
N PRO A 108 10.48 12.02 -3.36
CA PRO A 108 9.04 12.15 -3.20
C PRO A 108 8.22 11.73 -4.42
N VAL A 109 8.80 11.71 -5.62
CA VAL A 109 8.12 11.28 -6.86
C VAL A 109 8.27 9.78 -7.16
N SER A 110 9.10 9.07 -6.42
CA SER A 110 9.32 7.63 -6.61
C SER A 110 9.12 6.79 -5.35
N GLN A 111 8.96 7.43 -4.18
CA GLN A 111 8.83 6.75 -2.91
C GLN A 111 7.86 7.48 -1.97
N ILE A 112 6.94 6.74 -1.36
CA ILE A 112 6.05 7.21 -0.31
C ILE A 112 6.42 6.49 0.98
N ILE A 113 6.42 7.22 2.09
CA ILE A 113 6.71 6.67 3.42
C ILE A 113 5.43 6.71 4.25
N TYR A 114 5.07 5.56 4.82
CA TYR A 114 4.03 5.45 5.82
C TYR A 114 4.66 5.13 7.18
N HIS A 115 4.06 5.66 8.22
CA HIS A 115 4.42 5.38 9.60
C HIS A 115 3.22 4.75 10.31
N CYS A 116 3.46 3.71 11.07
CA CYS A 116 2.49 3.10 11.96
C CYS A 116 3.04 3.08 13.38
N SER A 117 2.26 3.60 14.32
CA SER A 117 2.56 3.49 15.74
C SER A 117 1.29 3.06 16.47
N ALA A 118 1.31 1.87 17.03
CA ALA A 118 0.17 1.33 17.75
C ALA A 118 0.61 0.85 19.13
N ARG A 119 -0.13 1.25 20.16
CA ARG A 119 0.12 0.79 21.54
C ARG A 119 -0.88 -0.33 21.86
N GLY A 120 -0.39 -1.43 22.41
CA GLY A 120 -1.20 -2.51 22.92
C GLY A 120 -2.04 -2.06 24.15
N THR A 121 -3.16 -2.74 24.35
CA THR A 121 -4.01 -2.57 25.54
C THR A 121 -4.14 -3.92 26.26
N ALA A 122 -4.57 -3.91 27.51
CA ALA A 122 -4.81 -5.15 28.27
C ALA A 122 -5.86 -6.07 27.65
N GLU A 123 -6.82 -5.49 26.92
CA GLU A 123 -7.88 -6.23 26.21
C GLU A 123 -7.45 -6.67 24.80
N GLY A 124 -6.28 -6.26 24.34
CA GLY A 124 -5.82 -6.42 22.98
C GLY A 124 -6.23 -5.24 22.09
N ARG A 125 -5.46 -4.99 21.03
CA ARG A 125 -5.76 -4.01 19.98
C ARG A 125 -5.51 -4.63 18.63
N VAL A 126 -6.48 -4.53 17.75
CA VAL A 126 -6.30 -4.84 16.34
C VAL A 126 -5.65 -3.64 15.66
N VAL A 127 -4.56 -3.87 14.95
CA VAL A 127 -3.89 -2.86 14.12
C VAL A 127 -4.35 -3.09 12.68
N THR A 128 -4.82 -2.02 12.06
CA THR A 128 -5.42 -2.04 10.73
C THR A 128 -4.73 -1.05 9.80
N ALA A 129 -5.09 -1.06 8.52
CA ALA A 129 -4.59 -0.09 7.55
C ALA A 129 -4.92 1.37 7.91
N GLY A 130 -5.96 1.60 8.70
CA GLY A 130 -6.31 2.92 9.24
C GLY A 130 -5.30 3.48 10.24
N ASP A 131 -4.43 2.63 10.82
CA ASP A 131 -3.36 3.08 11.71
C ASP A 131 -2.10 3.54 10.96
N LEU A 132 -2.07 3.37 9.61
CA LEU A 132 -0.99 3.83 8.76
C LEU A 132 -1.17 5.31 8.42
N ASN A 133 -0.18 6.12 8.76
CA ASN A 133 -0.17 7.54 8.46
C ASN A 133 0.89 7.85 7.41
N VAL A 134 0.51 8.54 6.34
CA VAL A 134 1.44 8.96 5.31
C VAL A 134 2.34 10.09 5.84
N LEU A 135 3.62 10.00 5.53
CA LEU A 135 4.54 11.11 5.74
C LEU A 135 4.63 11.91 4.43
N GLY A 136 3.72 12.86 4.26
CA GLY A 136 3.62 13.64 3.02
C GLY A 136 2.23 14.25 2.82
N GLU A 137 1.73 14.17 1.59
CA GLU A 137 0.46 14.77 1.23
C GLU A 137 -0.74 13.90 1.65
N ASP A 138 -1.76 14.52 2.22
CA ASP A 138 -2.98 13.84 2.72
C ASP A 138 -3.70 13.02 1.63
N LYS A 139 -3.59 13.41 0.34
CA LYS A 139 -4.18 12.65 -0.78
C LYS A 139 -3.62 11.24 -0.92
N LEU A 140 -2.44 10.98 -0.35
CA LEU A 140 -1.78 9.67 -0.34
C LEU A 140 -2.20 8.80 0.85
N GLN A 141 -3.03 9.33 1.75
CA GLN A 141 -3.56 8.54 2.86
C GLN A 141 -4.42 7.39 2.33
N ILE A 142 -4.36 6.26 3.01
CA ILE A 142 -5.17 5.09 2.65
C ILE A 142 -6.65 5.47 2.77
N PRO A 143 -7.47 5.22 1.74
CA PRO A 143 -8.90 5.53 1.78
C PRO A 143 -9.62 4.79 2.90
N GLU A 144 -10.60 5.46 3.54
CA GLU A 144 -11.39 4.89 4.66
C GLU A 144 -12.03 3.54 4.34
N THR A 145 -12.39 3.32 3.08
CA THR A 145 -12.94 2.05 2.57
C THR A 145 -12.04 0.83 2.82
N TYR A 146 -10.73 1.06 3.01
CA TYR A 146 -9.73 0.01 3.22
C TYR A 146 -9.12 0.02 4.63
N HIS A 147 -9.65 0.83 5.54
CA HIS A 147 -9.12 0.94 6.91
C HIS A 147 -9.26 -0.36 7.71
N ASP A 148 -10.24 -1.20 7.39
CA ASP A 148 -10.52 -2.45 8.13
C ASP A 148 -9.65 -3.65 7.69
N ILE A 149 -8.69 -3.42 6.79
CA ILE A 149 -7.77 -4.45 6.28
C ILE A 149 -6.63 -4.69 7.28
#